data_9d4b8c9d22fa4e213fc0c697383690a6
#
_entry.id   9d4b8c9d22fa4e213fc0c697383690a6
#
_cell.length_a   1.000
_cell.length_b   1.000
_cell.length_c   1.000
_cell.angle_alpha   90.00
_cell.angle_beta   90.00
_cell.angle_gamma   90.00
#
_symmetry.space_group_name_H-M   'P 1'
#
loop_
_entity.id
_entity.type
_entity.pdbx_description
1 polymer ?
#
loop_
_entity_poly.entity_id
_entity_poly.type
_entity_poly.pdbx_seq_one_letter_code
_entity_poly.pdbx_strand_id
1 'polypeptide(L)'
;QLVVNGAHPFAGRPSVAIDLLREERLMVRPYCETTAGLLEALRALEFDVARCHEVSADGDLIALLEAGVGVALVPRSTQTPPALARIAVDGIELKRTVYLYGVAGRQRTAVAAAMMKMLRAYDWSGYAAVA
;
A
#
# COMPACT_ATOMS: atom_id res chain seq x y z
N GLN A 1 -1.55 -4.16 3.12
CA GLN A 1 -1.03 -4.62 4.42
C GLN A 1 -0.78 -3.45 5.35
N LEU A 2 -0.97 -3.67 6.64
CA LEU A 2 -0.53 -2.74 7.69
C LEU A 2 0.99 -2.85 7.84
N VAL A 3 1.67 -1.72 7.95
CA VAL A 3 3.10 -1.64 8.26
C VAL A 3 3.27 -0.89 9.57
N VAL A 4 4.05 -1.47 10.45
CA VAL A 4 4.32 -0.95 11.80
C VAL A 4 5.80 -1.11 12.15
N ASN A 5 6.26 -0.39 13.16
CA ASN A 5 7.58 -0.64 13.76
C ASN A 5 7.66 -2.09 14.28
N GLY A 6 8.86 -2.71 14.18
CA GLY A 6 9.06 -4.08 14.66
C GLY A 6 8.83 -4.30 16.16
N ALA A 7 8.86 -3.24 16.97
CA ALA A 7 8.54 -3.28 18.40
C ALA A 7 7.05 -3.01 18.71
N HIS A 8 6.23 -2.75 17.67
CA HIS A 8 4.80 -2.46 17.85
C HIS A 8 4.04 -3.70 18.37
N PRO A 9 3.00 -3.54 19.23
CA PRO A 9 2.21 -4.67 19.74
C PRO A 9 1.58 -5.57 18.68
N PHE A 10 1.41 -5.07 17.46
CA PHE A 10 0.89 -5.85 16.33
C PHE A 10 1.96 -6.62 15.56
N ALA A 11 3.25 -6.31 15.70
CA ALA A 11 4.32 -6.80 14.82
C ALA A 11 4.42 -8.33 14.73
N GLY A 12 4.06 -9.05 15.78
CA GLY A 12 4.09 -10.52 15.82
C GLY A 12 2.77 -11.20 15.42
N ARG A 13 1.75 -10.43 14.99
CA ARG A 13 0.44 -10.99 14.67
C ARG A 13 0.35 -11.37 13.19
N PRO A 14 -0.34 -12.47 12.84
CA PRO A 14 -0.57 -12.83 11.44
C PRO A 14 -1.55 -11.86 10.77
N SER A 15 -2.56 -11.39 11.50
CA SER A 15 -3.51 -10.37 11.08
C SER A 15 -4.00 -9.52 12.25
N VAL A 16 -4.61 -8.39 11.93
CA VAL A 16 -5.32 -7.51 12.87
C VAL A 16 -6.64 -7.08 12.28
N ALA A 17 -7.68 -7.01 13.11
CA ALA A 17 -8.96 -6.44 12.70
C ALA A 17 -8.81 -4.93 12.45
N ILE A 18 -9.46 -4.41 11.41
CA ILE A 18 -9.40 -2.99 11.06
C ILE A 18 -9.82 -2.10 12.23
N ASP A 19 -10.77 -2.52 13.05
CA ASP A 19 -11.25 -1.75 14.20
C ASP A 19 -10.17 -1.44 15.24
N LEU A 20 -9.14 -2.29 15.35
CA LEU A 20 -8.02 -2.04 16.25
C LEU A 20 -7.17 -0.84 15.82
N LEU A 21 -7.30 -0.41 14.58
CA LEU A 21 -6.58 0.78 14.07
C LEU A 21 -7.23 2.09 14.49
N ARG A 22 -8.40 2.09 15.14
CA ARG A 22 -9.10 3.30 15.60
C ARG A 22 -8.28 4.09 16.63
N GLU A 23 -7.53 3.39 17.46
CA GLU A 23 -6.68 3.98 18.50
C GLU A 23 -5.26 4.31 17.99
N GLU A 24 -4.96 3.88 16.76
CA GLU A 24 -3.64 4.08 16.19
C GLU A 24 -3.54 5.41 15.43
N ARG A 25 -2.33 5.95 15.37
CA ARG A 25 -2.02 7.10 14.51
C ARG A 25 -1.82 6.61 13.08
N LEU A 26 -2.89 6.62 12.30
CA LEU A 26 -2.86 6.17 10.92
C LEU A 26 -2.24 7.24 10.02
N MET A 27 -1.17 6.86 9.32
CA MET A 27 -0.50 7.70 8.32
C MET A 27 -0.98 7.32 6.92
N VAL A 28 -1.32 8.33 6.12
CA VAL A 28 -1.83 8.18 4.75
C VAL A 28 -0.96 8.96 3.76
N ARG A 29 -0.95 8.52 2.51
CA ARG A 29 -0.18 9.14 1.42
C ARG A 29 -1.14 9.80 0.44
N PRO A 30 -1.35 11.12 0.48
CA PRO A 30 -2.34 11.80 -0.35
C PRO A 30 -2.07 11.66 -1.86
N TYR A 31 -0.82 11.44 -2.26
CA TYR A 31 -0.42 11.21 -3.65
C TYR A 31 -0.63 9.78 -4.15
N CYS A 32 -0.99 8.84 -3.28
CA CYS A 32 -1.22 7.46 -3.67
C CYS A 32 -2.65 7.31 -4.24
N GLU A 33 -2.77 6.71 -5.41
CA GLU A 33 -4.05 6.51 -6.10
C GLU A 33 -5.08 5.70 -5.30
N THR A 34 -4.63 4.92 -4.33
CA THR A 34 -5.52 4.12 -3.48
C THR A 34 -5.99 4.86 -2.23
N THR A 35 -5.45 6.04 -1.92
CA THR A 35 -5.75 6.74 -0.67
C THR A 35 -7.21 7.20 -0.60
N ALA A 36 -7.77 7.69 -1.69
CA ALA A 36 -9.19 8.08 -1.72
C ALA A 36 -10.11 6.90 -1.37
N GLY A 37 -9.88 5.73 -1.98
CA GLY A 37 -10.66 4.52 -1.69
C GLY A 37 -10.42 4.00 -0.26
N LEU A 38 -9.21 4.13 0.26
CA LEU A 38 -8.92 3.80 1.66
C LEU A 38 -9.71 4.70 2.61
N LEU A 39 -9.67 6.02 2.42
CA LEU A 39 -10.39 6.95 3.30
C LEU A 39 -11.90 6.78 3.20
N GLU A 40 -12.43 6.45 2.02
CA GLU A 40 -13.84 6.12 1.84
C GLU A 40 -14.23 4.85 2.60
N ALA A 41 -13.44 3.79 2.48
CA ALA A 41 -13.66 2.55 3.22
C ALA A 41 -13.57 2.75 4.74
N LEU A 42 -12.62 3.56 5.21
CA LEU A 42 -12.51 3.90 6.62
C LEU A 42 -13.72 4.70 7.13
N ARG A 43 -14.22 5.66 6.34
CA ARG A 43 -15.47 6.41 6.69
C ARG A 43 -16.67 5.48 6.79
N ALA A 44 -16.79 4.51 5.87
CA ALA A 44 -17.88 3.54 5.91
C ALA A 44 -17.84 2.65 7.17
N LEU A 45 -16.65 2.50 7.77
CA LEU A 45 -16.41 1.82 9.04
C LEU A 45 -16.43 2.79 10.24
N GLU A 46 -16.94 4.00 10.07
CA GLU A 46 -17.06 5.03 11.10
C GLU A 46 -15.71 5.48 11.73
N PHE A 47 -14.62 5.41 10.96
CA PHE A 47 -13.35 6.00 11.37
C PHE A 47 -13.38 7.52 11.24
N ASP A 48 -12.82 8.20 12.23
CA ASP A 48 -12.53 9.64 12.12
C ASP A 48 -11.30 9.87 11.24
N VAL A 49 -11.53 9.98 9.93
CA VAL A 49 -10.45 10.16 8.96
C VAL A 49 -9.73 11.52 9.08
N ALA A 50 -10.30 12.48 9.80
CA ALA A 50 -9.63 13.75 10.09
C ALA A 50 -8.43 13.57 11.03
N ARG A 51 -8.37 12.46 11.74
CA ARG A 51 -7.23 12.08 12.59
C ARG A 51 -6.09 11.42 11.83
N CYS A 52 -6.28 11.08 10.55
CA CYS A 52 -5.20 10.54 9.73
C CYS A 52 -4.13 11.61 9.48
N HIS A 53 -2.87 11.21 9.57
CA HIS A 53 -1.73 12.08 9.30
C HIS A 53 -1.27 11.91 7.84
N GLU A 54 -1.27 12.99 7.09
CA GLU A 54 -0.79 12.99 5.72
C GLU A 54 0.74 13.04 5.68
N VAL A 55 1.33 12.17 4.88
CA VAL A 55 2.79 12.11 4.66
C VAL A 55 3.06 12.25 3.16
N SER A 56 3.88 13.25 2.79
CA SER A 56 4.06 13.66 1.40
C SER A 56 5.10 12.87 0.62
N ALA A 57 5.93 12.06 1.28
CA ALA A 57 6.95 11.25 0.62
C ALA A 57 7.08 9.87 1.26
N ASP A 58 7.41 8.85 0.44
CA ASP A 58 7.61 7.48 0.95
C ASP A 58 8.78 7.38 1.93
N GLY A 59 9.84 8.16 1.71
CA GLY A 59 10.99 8.22 2.62
C GLY A 59 10.62 8.70 4.02
N ASP A 60 9.81 9.76 4.10
CA ASP A 60 9.32 10.30 5.37
C ASP A 60 8.39 9.30 6.06
N LEU A 61 7.51 8.64 5.29
CA LEU A 61 6.64 7.59 5.85
C LEU A 61 7.46 6.47 6.49
N ILE A 62 8.49 5.97 5.79
CA ILE A 62 9.35 4.92 6.30
C ILE A 62 10.07 5.38 7.58
N ALA A 63 10.65 6.58 7.58
CA ALA A 63 11.34 7.13 8.76
C ALA A 63 10.40 7.27 9.97
N LEU A 64 9.17 7.75 9.76
CA LEU A 64 8.17 7.86 10.82
C LEU A 64 7.71 6.51 11.35
N LEU A 65 7.55 5.51 10.47
CA LEU A 65 7.23 4.13 10.86
C LEU A 65 8.37 3.51 11.68
N GLU A 66 9.63 3.67 11.24
CA GLU A 66 10.80 3.18 11.98
C GLU A 66 10.94 3.86 13.35
N ALA A 67 10.58 5.14 13.45
CA ALA A 67 10.54 5.87 14.71
C ALA A 67 9.35 5.48 15.61
N GLY A 68 8.44 4.61 15.16
CA GLY A 68 7.26 4.20 15.92
C GLY A 68 6.22 5.31 16.12
N VAL A 69 6.21 6.33 15.23
CA VAL A 69 5.30 7.48 15.34
C VAL A 69 3.86 7.10 15.03
N GLY A 70 3.65 6.07 14.20
CA GLY A 70 2.32 5.61 13.83
C GLY A 70 2.37 4.35 12.97
N VAL A 71 1.26 4.07 12.30
CA VAL A 71 1.06 2.89 11.44
C VAL A 71 0.58 3.32 10.06
N ALA A 72 0.79 2.50 9.02
CA ALA A 72 0.31 2.83 7.68
C ALA A 72 -0.21 1.60 6.94
N LEU A 73 -1.28 1.78 6.15
CA LEU A 73 -1.75 0.81 5.17
C LEU A 73 -1.06 1.06 3.83
N VAL A 74 -0.30 0.09 3.37
CA VAL A 74 0.47 0.21 2.12
C VAL A 74 0.22 -1.01 1.21
N PRO A 75 0.35 -0.85 -0.11
CA PRO A 75 0.30 -1.96 -1.04
C PRO A 75 1.32 -3.05 -0.69
N ARG A 76 0.97 -4.31 -0.95
CA ARG A 76 1.88 -5.44 -0.73
C ARG A 76 3.19 -5.28 -1.52
N SER A 77 3.14 -4.64 -2.68
CA SER A 77 4.31 -4.39 -3.53
C SER A 77 5.24 -3.28 -3.04
N THR A 78 4.83 -2.48 -2.04
CA THR A 78 5.71 -1.45 -1.46
C THR A 78 6.82 -2.13 -0.69
N GLN A 79 8.07 -1.86 -1.04
CA GLN A 79 9.22 -2.37 -0.29
C GLN A 79 9.35 -1.62 1.04
N THR A 80 9.63 -2.37 2.09
CA THR A 80 9.85 -1.82 3.44
C THR A 80 11.14 -2.40 4.03
N PRO A 81 11.89 -1.60 4.83
CA PRO A 81 13.05 -2.09 5.56
C PRO A 81 12.71 -3.26 6.49
N PRO A 82 13.70 -4.15 6.78
CA PRO A 82 13.49 -5.29 7.68
C PRO A 82 13.09 -4.92 9.12
N ALA A 83 13.36 -3.68 9.54
CA ALA A 83 12.97 -3.17 10.85
C ALA A 83 11.44 -2.99 11.00
N LEU A 84 10.72 -2.99 9.89
CA LEU A 84 9.26 -2.83 9.85
C LEU A 84 8.57 -4.18 9.68
N ALA A 85 7.53 -4.41 10.46
CA ALA A 85 6.66 -5.58 10.34
C ALA A 85 5.48 -5.30 9.39
N ARG A 86 5.07 -6.32 8.62
CA ARG A 86 3.92 -6.29 7.70
C ARG A 86 2.88 -7.28 8.16
N ILE A 87 1.65 -6.83 8.28
CA ILE A 87 0.56 -7.58 8.91
C ILE A 87 -0.66 -7.51 7.99
N ALA A 88 -1.38 -8.62 7.84
CA ALA A 88 -2.67 -8.62 7.17
C ALA A 88 -3.70 -7.82 7.98
N VAL A 89 -4.68 -7.21 7.31
CA VAL A 89 -5.77 -6.51 7.99
C VAL A 89 -7.08 -7.14 7.59
N ASP A 90 -7.83 -7.56 8.59
CA ASP A 90 -9.15 -8.14 8.42
C ASP A 90 -10.23 -7.03 8.51
N GLY A 91 -11.31 -7.18 7.75
CA GLY A 91 -12.43 -6.24 7.76
C GLY A 91 -12.31 -5.09 6.76
N ILE A 92 -11.25 -5.06 5.94
CA ILE A 92 -11.12 -4.13 4.82
C ILE A 92 -10.49 -4.85 3.63
N GLU A 93 -11.09 -4.67 2.46
CA GLU A 93 -10.54 -5.20 1.21
C GLU A 93 -10.19 -4.04 0.28
N LEU A 94 -8.89 -3.85 0.03
CA LEU A 94 -8.38 -2.84 -0.90
C LEU A 94 -7.55 -3.52 -1.96
N LYS A 95 -7.92 -3.30 -3.22
CA LYS A 95 -7.22 -3.83 -4.40
C LYS A 95 -6.60 -2.69 -5.19
N ARG A 96 -5.41 -2.92 -5.70
CA ARG A 96 -4.73 -2.05 -6.65
C ARG A 96 -4.52 -2.83 -7.95
N THR A 97 -4.97 -2.26 -9.05
CA THR A 97 -4.72 -2.83 -10.38
C THR A 97 -3.77 -1.93 -11.14
N VAL A 98 -2.68 -2.49 -11.64
CA VAL A 98 -1.71 -1.78 -12.49
C VAL A 98 -1.96 -2.20 -13.94
N TYR A 99 -2.15 -1.22 -14.82
CA TYR A 99 -2.42 -1.45 -16.23
C TYR A 99 -1.23 -1.02 -17.09
N LEU A 100 -0.95 -1.82 -18.12
CA LEU A 100 -0.04 -1.45 -19.18
C LEU A 100 -0.85 -1.01 -20.40
N TYR A 101 -0.82 0.30 -20.69
CA TYR A 101 -1.53 0.86 -21.83
C TYR A 101 -0.63 0.98 -23.06
N GLY A 102 -1.19 0.65 -24.22
CA GLY A 102 -0.58 0.90 -25.51
C GLY A 102 -1.56 1.60 -26.43
N VAL A 103 -1.13 2.72 -27.05
CA VAL A 103 -1.96 3.44 -28.02
C VAL A 103 -2.08 2.61 -29.29
N ALA A 104 -3.32 2.28 -29.70
CA ALA A 104 -3.59 1.57 -30.93
C ALA A 104 -3.25 2.45 -32.15
N GLY A 105 -2.77 1.82 -33.23
CA GLY A 105 -2.44 2.53 -34.48
C GLY A 105 -1.18 3.40 -34.47
N ARG A 106 -0.54 3.59 -33.31
CA ARG A 106 0.72 4.33 -33.24
C ARG A 106 1.93 3.41 -33.45
N GLN A 107 2.80 3.77 -34.39
CA GLN A 107 4.08 3.08 -34.55
C GLN A 107 4.92 3.26 -33.29
N ARG A 108 5.44 2.17 -32.76
CA ARG A 108 6.34 2.17 -31.62
C ARG A 108 7.78 2.16 -32.09
N THR A 109 8.65 2.87 -31.37
CA THR A 109 10.09 2.70 -31.55
C THR A 109 10.49 1.25 -31.22
N ALA A 110 11.62 0.79 -31.74
CA ALA A 110 12.13 -0.55 -31.45
C ALA A 110 12.30 -0.80 -29.94
N VAL A 111 12.76 0.23 -29.20
CA VAL A 111 12.94 0.20 -27.76
C VAL A 111 11.59 0.03 -27.03
N ALA A 112 10.58 0.83 -27.40
CA ALA A 112 9.25 0.73 -26.81
C ALA A 112 8.60 -0.63 -27.10
N ALA A 113 8.79 -1.17 -28.33
CA ALA A 113 8.29 -2.50 -28.68
C ALA A 113 8.97 -3.62 -27.88
N ALA A 114 10.29 -3.54 -27.70
CA ALA A 114 11.05 -4.50 -26.89
C ALA A 114 10.61 -4.44 -25.42
N MET A 115 10.48 -3.24 -24.83
CA MET A 115 10.00 -3.07 -23.46
C MET A 115 8.58 -3.67 -23.27
N MET A 116 7.66 -3.39 -24.18
CA MET A 116 6.31 -3.97 -24.14
C MET A 116 6.31 -5.49 -24.20
N LYS A 117 7.21 -6.08 -25.02
CA LYS A 117 7.39 -7.53 -25.08
C LYS A 117 7.91 -8.10 -23.77
N MET A 118 8.90 -7.46 -23.17
CA MET A 118 9.46 -7.86 -21.86
C MET A 118 8.41 -7.80 -20.77
N LEU A 119 7.67 -6.70 -20.67
CA LEU A 119 6.63 -6.51 -19.65
C LEU A 119 5.49 -7.54 -19.79
N ARG A 120 5.14 -7.95 -21.02
CA ARG A 120 4.14 -9.02 -21.25
C ARG A 120 4.66 -10.42 -20.95
N ALA A 121 5.96 -10.64 -21.14
CA ALA A 121 6.58 -11.94 -20.91
C ALA A 121 7.02 -12.14 -19.44
N TYR A 122 7.06 -11.06 -18.65
CA TYR A 122 7.45 -11.13 -17.25
C TYR A 122 6.40 -11.88 -16.43
N ASP A 123 6.87 -12.71 -15.50
CA ASP A 123 6.00 -13.38 -14.54
C ASP A 123 5.60 -12.42 -13.40
N TRP A 124 4.37 -11.94 -13.44
CA TRP A 124 3.79 -11.03 -12.45
C TRP A 124 3.15 -11.74 -11.27
N SER A 125 3.21 -13.09 -11.19
CA SER A 125 2.55 -13.87 -10.14
C SER A 125 2.94 -13.43 -8.72
N GLY A 126 4.20 -13.03 -8.51
CA GLY A 126 4.68 -12.51 -7.22
C GLY A 126 4.02 -11.19 -6.77
N TYR A 127 3.37 -10.49 -7.70
CA TYR A 127 2.67 -9.21 -7.44
C TYR A 127 1.15 -9.37 -7.50
N ALA A 128 0.64 -10.46 -8.08
CA ALA A 128 -0.78 -10.74 -8.09
C ALA A 128 -1.28 -11.03 -6.67
N ALA A 129 -2.48 -10.56 -6.35
CA ALA A 129 -3.16 -11.01 -5.15
C ALA A 129 -3.40 -12.52 -5.31
N VAL A 130 -2.96 -13.30 -4.36
CA VAL A 130 -3.46 -14.68 -4.21
C VAL A 130 -4.93 -14.52 -3.87
N ALA A 131 -5.80 -14.96 -4.81
CA ALA A 131 -7.24 -14.95 -4.65
C ALA A 131 -7.65 -15.88 -3.50
#